data_e51b3c7ed1155492e34573f15d3ea3f5
#
_entry.id   e51b3c7ed1155492e34573f15d3ea3f5
#
_cell.length_a   1.000
_cell.length_b   1.000
_cell.length_c   1.000
_cell.angle_alpha   90.00
_cell.angle_beta   90.00
_cell.angle_gamma   90.00
#
_symmetry.space_group_name_H-M   'P 1'
#
loop_
_entity.id
_entity.type
_entity.pdbx_description
1 polymer ?
#
loop_
_entity_poly.entity_id
_entity_poly.type
_entity_poly.pdbx_seq_one_letter_code
_entity_poly.pdbx_strand_id
1 'polypeptide(L)'
;VLLVDDQELVRSGLRRILRRKDGFVIVGECADGSEVPGAVAEHTPDVVLMDLRMKKVDGIRATRELRSAAQPPPVLVLTTFDDDDLLSGSLRAGAAGFILKDSPAEDLIRAVRTVAEGGACLDPAVTGRVLATYRTVAPSSGGDLNRLTELTARELDVLALIGRGHSNSEIGRELGISGVTVKSHVGHIFLKLDLRDRAAAIVYAFDHGIVSPGDTGSAV
;
A
#
# COMPACT_ATOMS: atom_id res chain seq x y z
N VAL A 1 15.03 -2.39 -1.37
CA VAL A 1 14.12 -2.85 -0.29
C VAL A 1 14.83 -2.74 1.06
N LEU A 2 14.19 -2.13 2.06
CA LEU A 2 14.60 -2.17 3.47
C LEU A 2 13.73 -3.21 4.20
N LEU A 3 14.35 -4.14 4.95
CA LEU A 3 13.65 -5.14 5.75
C LEU A 3 13.62 -4.70 7.22
N VAL A 4 12.43 -4.72 7.84
CA VAL A 4 12.24 -4.34 9.23
C VAL A 4 11.41 -5.40 9.94
N ASP A 5 12.05 -6.20 10.79
CA ASP A 5 11.42 -7.28 11.56
C ASP A 5 12.34 -7.64 12.73
N ASP A 6 11.83 -7.85 13.94
CA ASP A 6 12.66 -8.18 15.10
C ASP A 6 13.15 -9.64 15.08
N GLN A 7 12.59 -10.49 14.22
CA GLN A 7 12.91 -11.90 14.07
C GLN A 7 13.94 -12.12 12.94
N GLU A 8 15.16 -12.48 13.29
CA GLU A 8 16.22 -12.79 12.32
C GLU A 8 15.82 -13.91 11.35
N LEU A 9 15.05 -14.89 11.80
CA LEU A 9 14.58 -15.98 10.93
C LEU A 9 13.68 -15.47 9.80
N VAL A 10 12.79 -14.50 10.09
CA VAL A 10 11.91 -13.88 9.10
C VAL A 10 12.73 -13.09 8.09
N ARG A 11 13.65 -12.22 8.56
CA ARG A 11 14.54 -11.47 7.66
C ARG A 11 15.37 -12.39 6.77
N SER A 12 15.88 -13.49 7.32
CA SER A 12 16.61 -14.52 6.55
C SER A 12 15.74 -15.18 5.49
N GLY A 13 14.46 -15.46 5.81
CA GLY A 13 13.48 -15.95 4.84
C GLY A 13 13.22 -14.96 3.71
N LEU A 14 13.00 -13.70 4.06
CA LEU A 14 12.77 -12.62 3.09
C LEU A 14 13.94 -12.42 2.14
N ARG A 15 15.19 -12.49 2.62
CA ARG A 15 16.41 -12.45 1.78
C ARG A 15 16.45 -13.57 0.74
N ARG A 16 15.92 -14.76 1.08
CA ARG A 16 15.87 -15.91 0.15
C ARG A 16 14.79 -15.75 -0.92
N ILE A 17 13.72 -15.01 -0.60
CA ILE A 17 12.60 -14.73 -1.52
C ILE A 17 12.95 -13.55 -2.43
N LEU A 18 13.38 -12.42 -1.86
CA LEU A 18 13.64 -11.17 -2.58
C LEU A 18 15.09 -11.13 -3.07
N ARG A 19 15.36 -11.74 -4.22
CA ARG A 19 16.72 -11.95 -4.75
C ARG A 19 17.05 -10.96 -5.86
N ARG A 20 18.35 -10.69 -6.02
CA ARG A 20 18.87 -9.86 -7.12
C ARG A 20 18.44 -10.34 -8.50
N LYS A 21 18.37 -11.66 -8.72
CA LYS A 21 17.92 -12.22 -9.99
C LYS A 21 16.47 -11.91 -10.33
N ASP A 22 15.67 -11.63 -9.31
CA ASP A 22 14.24 -11.27 -9.42
C ASP A 22 14.05 -9.73 -9.41
N GLY A 23 15.16 -8.95 -9.48
CA GLY A 23 15.17 -7.49 -9.56
C GLY A 23 15.18 -6.78 -8.21
N PHE A 24 15.42 -7.48 -7.08
CA PHE A 24 15.43 -6.89 -5.75
C PHE A 24 16.85 -6.73 -5.19
N VAL A 25 17.09 -5.58 -4.56
CA VAL A 25 18.29 -5.33 -3.76
C VAL A 25 17.85 -5.00 -2.34
N ILE A 26 18.26 -5.81 -1.37
CA ILE A 26 18.09 -5.48 0.05
C ILE A 26 19.21 -4.53 0.41
N VAL A 27 18.85 -3.28 0.72
CA VAL A 27 19.79 -2.19 0.99
C VAL A 27 20.09 -2.05 2.48
N GLY A 28 19.25 -2.62 3.35
CA GLY A 28 19.45 -2.60 4.78
C GLY A 28 18.47 -3.51 5.51
N GLU A 29 18.76 -3.75 6.79
CA GLU A 29 17.92 -4.51 7.71
C GLU A 29 17.85 -3.78 9.05
N CYS A 30 16.66 -3.72 9.65
CA CYS A 30 16.41 -3.19 10.98
C CYS A 30 15.75 -4.27 11.83
N ALA A 31 16.15 -4.36 13.08
CA ALA A 31 15.54 -5.27 14.06
C ALA A 31 14.49 -4.56 14.94
N ASP A 32 14.32 -3.25 14.76
CA ASP A 32 13.37 -2.43 15.54
C ASP A 32 12.98 -1.19 14.76
N GLY A 33 11.76 -0.69 15.00
CA GLY A 33 11.25 0.51 14.32
C GLY A 33 12.07 1.78 14.59
N SER A 34 12.78 1.84 15.70
CA SER A 34 13.64 2.98 16.03
C SER A 34 14.85 3.15 15.11
N GLU A 35 15.24 2.11 14.39
CA GLU A 35 16.37 2.13 13.46
C GLU A 35 15.95 2.65 12.06
N VAL A 36 14.65 2.60 11.75
CA VAL A 36 14.11 2.83 10.41
C VAL A 36 14.39 4.23 9.88
N PRO A 37 14.21 5.35 10.62
CA PRO A 37 14.48 6.68 10.09
C PRO A 37 15.95 6.86 9.63
N GLY A 38 16.89 6.32 10.42
CA GLY A 38 18.31 6.35 10.09
C GLY A 38 18.62 5.52 8.83
N ALA A 39 18.11 4.30 8.75
CA ALA A 39 18.31 3.40 7.63
C ALA A 39 17.69 3.95 6.33
N VAL A 40 16.52 4.60 6.41
CA VAL A 40 15.88 5.24 5.24
C VAL A 40 16.72 6.43 4.75
N ALA A 41 17.23 7.26 5.66
CA ALA A 41 18.08 8.39 5.31
C ALA A 41 19.41 7.97 4.65
N GLU A 42 20.01 6.87 5.12
CA GLU A 42 21.27 6.33 4.61
C GLU A 42 21.10 5.61 3.27
N HIS A 43 20.07 4.79 3.14
CA HIS A 43 19.96 3.84 2.03
C HIS A 43 18.91 4.21 0.97
N THR A 44 18.07 5.20 1.20
CA THR A 44 17.00 5.66 0.28
C THR A 44 16.26 4.49 -0.41
N PRO A 45 15.61 3.61 0.35
CA PRO A 45 14.94 2.43 -0.21
C PRO A 45 13.70 2.81 -1.02
N ASP A 46 13.40 2.06 -2.10
CA ASP A 46 12.17 2.23 -2.89
C ASP A 46 10.93 1.72 -2.15
N VAL A 47 11.11 0.82 -1.18
CA VAL A 47 10.04 0.25 -0.37
C VAL A 47 10.60 -0.27 0.95
N VAL A 48 9.80 -0.13 2.02
CA VAL A 48 10.08 -0.69 3.35
C VAL A 48 9.12 -1.85 3.59
N LEU A 49 9.65 -3.05 3.85
CA LEU A 49 8.88 -4.16 4.42
C LEU A 49 8.91 -4.05 5.93
N MET A 50 7.75 -3.86 6.54
CA MET A 50 7.62 -3.50 7.94
C MET A 50 6.81 -4.53 8.72
N ASP A 51 7.44 -5.18 9.70
CA ASP A 51 6.67 -5.89 10.73
C ASP A 51 5.99 -4.91 11.67
N LEU A 52 4.82 -5.27 12.17
CA LEU A 52 4.08 -4.45 13.12
C LEU A 52 4.49 -4.69 14.57
N ARG A 53 4.88 -5.92 14.93
CA ARG A 53 5.14 -6.33 16.30
C ARG A 53 6.63 -6.33 16.63
N MET A 54 7.16 -5.18 17.02
CA MET A 54 8.54 -5.02 17.45
C MET A 54 8.62 -4.49 18.90
N LYS A 55 9.79 -4.67 19.56
CA LYS A 55 9.89 -4.53 21.01
C LYS A 55 9.90 -3.10 21.54
N LYS A 56 10.62 -2.17 20.88
CA LYS A 56 10.80 -0.78 21.35
C LYS A 56 9.90 0.19 20.64
N VAL A 57 10.03 0.22 19.31
CA VAL A 57 9.18 1.03 18.42
C VAL A 57 8.47 0.07 17.48
N ASP A 58 7.15 0.01 17.58
CA ASP A 58 6.32 -0.82 16.72
C ASP A 58 6.26 -0.27 15.29
N GLY A 59 5.82 -1.12 14.35
CA GLY A 59 5.76 -0.77 12.94
C GLY A 59 4.75 0.33 12.61
N ILE A 60 3.68 0.48 13.40
CA ILE A 60 2.69 1.55 13.22
C ILE A 60 3.32 2.90 13.50
N ARG A 61 4.03 3.00 14.63
CA ARG A 61 4.75 4.22 15.01
C ARG A 61 5.85 4.55 14.01
N ALA A 62 6.67 3.55 13.64
CA ALA A 62 7.72 3.72 12.63
C ALA A 62 7.15 4.21 11.28
N THR A 63 6.04 3.61 10.81
CA THR A 63 5.36 4.03 9.58
C THR A 63 4.87 5.48 9.66
N ARG A 64 4.31 5.89 10.80
CA ARG A 64 3.85 7.27 11.02
C ARG A 64 5.01 8.26 11.03
N GLU A 65 6.13 7.93 11.67
CA GLU A 65 7.32 8.77 11.72
C GLU A 65 7.93 8.96 10.32
N LEU A 66 7.95 7.91 9.49
CA LEU A 66 8.43 7.99 8.11
C LEU A 66 7.65 8.99 7.25
N ARG A 67 6.35 9.17 7.48
CA ARG A 67 5.55 10.14 6.70
C ARG A 67 5.99 11.59 6.88
N SER A 68 6.73 11.90 7.93
CA SER A 68 7.29 13.23 8.15
C SER A 68 8.54 13.53 7.31
N ALA A 69 9.08 12.53 6.60
CA ALA A 69 10.21 12.72 5.68
C ALA A 69 9.77 13.47 4.43
N ALA A 70 10.68 14.21 3.80
CA ALA A 70 10.40 14.98 2.58
C ALA A 70 9.96 14.09 1.40
N GLN A 71 10.49 12.86 1.31
CA GLN A 71 10.12 11.84 0.32
C GLN A 71 10.05 10.49 1.02
N PRO A 72 8.94 10.18 1.71
CA PRO A 72 8.83 8.94 2.44
C PRO A 72 8.73 7.75 1.48
N PRO A 73 9.53 6.69 1.69
CA PRO A 73 9.36 5.46 0.94
C PRO A 73 8.00 4.82 1.31
N PRO A 74 7.33 4.16 0.36
CA PRO A 74 6.12 3.42 0.65
C PRO A 74 6.41 2.25 1.60
N VAL A 75 5.47 1.98 2.50
CA VAL A 75 5.57 0.91 3.49
C VAL A 75 4.60 -0.22 3.13
N LEU A 76 5.14 -1.43 2.90
CA LEU A 76 4.38 -2.67 2.81
C LEU A 76 4.46 -3.38 4.16
N VAL A 77 3.33 -3.53 4.81
CA VAL A 77 3.23 -4.18 6.12
C VAL A 77 3.25 -5.70 5.96
N LEU A 78 4.10 -6.36 6.74
CA LEU A 78 4.07 -7.79 6.97
C LEU A 78 3.31 -8.06 8.27
N THR A 79 2.25 -8.84 8.23
CA THR A 79 1.44 -9.13 9.43
C THR A 79 1.12 -10.60 9.56
N THR A 80 0.82 -11.04 10.77
CA THR A 80 0.12 -12.28 11.02
C THR A 80 -1.39 -11.97 11.09
N PHE A 81 -2.24 -12.97 10.81
CA PHE A 81 -3.68 -12.82 10.57
C PHE A 81 -4.54 -12.22 11.72
N ASP A 82 -4.01 -12.02 12.92
CA ASP A 82 -4.79 -12.06 14.16
C ASP A 82 -5.18 -10.70 14.80
N ASP A 83 -4.92 -9.53 14.17
CA ASP A 83 -5.09 -8.26 14.90
C ASP A 83 -5.69 -7.14 14.05
N ASP A 84 -7.01 -6.91 14.22
CA ASP A 84 -7.75 -5.84 13.54
C ASP A 84 -7.31 -4.44 13.95
N ASP A 85 -6.87 -4.28 15.21
CA ASP A 85 -6.42 -2.98 15.71
C ASP A 85 -5.09 -2.57 15.08
N LEU A 86 -4.18 -3.54 14.89
CA LEU A 86 -2.91 -3.31 14.19
C LEU A 86 -3.13 -2.98 12.72
N LEU A 87 -4.06 -3.66 12.07
CA LEU A 87 -4.44 -3.38 10.68
C LEU A 87 -4.96 -1.96 10.53
N SER A 88 -5.94 -1.59 11.36
CA SER A 88 -6.53 -0.25 11.39
C SER A 88 -5.52 0.83 11.72
N GLY A 89 -4.65 0.56 12.68
CA GLY A 89 -3.59 1.48 13.12
C GLY A 89 -2.58 1.78 12.02
N SER A 90 -2.14 0.75 11.30
CA SER A 90 -1.15 0.88 10.23
C SER A 90 -1.72 1.54 8.97
N LEU A 91 -3.00 1.32 8.64
CA LEU A 91 -3.69 2.09 7.60
C LEU A 91 -3.71 3.58 7.94
N ARG A 92 -4.12 3.93 9.17
CA ARG A 92 -4.08 5.32 9.64
C ARG A 92 -2.68 5.92 9.67
N ALA A 93 -1.67 5.08 9.90
CA ALA A 93 -0.27 5.50 9.82
C ALA A 93 0.21 5.72 8.37
N GLY A 94 -0.54 5.26 7.36
CA GLY A 94 -0.27 5.46 5.94
C GLY A 94 0.51 4.34 5.28
N ALA A 95 0.34 3.11 5.73
CA ALA A 95 0.85 1.94 5.02
C ALA A 95 0.28 1.88 3.60
N ALA A 96 1.13 1.60 2.62
CA ALA A 96 0.76 1.47 1.21
C ALA A 96 0.21 0.09 0.85
N GLY A 97 0.42 -0.90 1.73
CA GLY A 97 -0.07 -2.25 1.50
C GLY A 97 0.11 -3.17 2.69
N PHE A 98 -0.51 -4.35 2.56
CA PHE A 98 -0.51 -5.42 3.56
C PHE A 98 -0.33 -6.76 2.88
N ILE A 99 0.52 -7.59 3.46
CA ILE A 99 0.67 -8.99 3.08
C ILE A 99 0.87 -9.83 4.33
N LEU A 100 0.36 -11.05 4.31
CA LEU A 100 0.54 -12.00 5.40
C LEU A 100 1.96 -12.59 5.38
N LYS A 101 2.53 -12.85 6.56
CA LYS A 101 3.87 -13.47 6.69
C LYS A 101 3.92 -14.91 6.14
N ASP A 102 2.77 -15.58 6.03
CA ASP A 102 2.61 -16.93 5.49
C ASP A 102 2.16 -16.95 4.01
N SER A 103 2.02 -15.78 3.37
CA SER A 103 1.67 -15.70 1.96
C SER A 103 2.73 -16.37 1.08
N PRO A 104 2.34 -16.95 -0.07
CA PRO A 104 3.27 -17.51 -1.04
C PRO A 104 4.34 -16.50 -1.47
N ALA A 105 5.56 -16.99 -1.72
CA ALA A 105 6.69 -16.14 -2.12
C ALA A 105 6.38 -15.29 -3.38
N GLU A 106 5.61 -15.82 -4.31
CA GLU A 106 5.20 -15.13 -5.54
C GLU A 106 4.30 -13.92 -5.25
N ASP A 107 3.39 -14.05 -4.27
CA ASP A 107 2.50 -12.98 -3.85
C ASP A 107 3.29 -11.87 -3.14
N LEU A 108 4.25 -12.23 -2.29
CA LEU A 108 5.17 -11.28 -1.66
C LEU A 108 5.98 -10.51 -2.72
N ILE A 109 6.57 -11.20 -3.70
CA ILE A 109 7.33 -10.59 -4.79
C ILE A 109 6.47 -9.58 -5.55
N ARG A 110 5.23 -9.97 -5.90
CA ARG A 110 4.28 -9.10 -6.58
C ARG A 110 3.92 -7.88 -5.73
N ALA A 111 3.60 -8.08 -4.45
CA ALA A 111 3.25 -7.01 -3.52
C ALA A 111 4.38 -5.98 -3.36
N VAL A 112 5.62 -6.44 -3.15
CA VAL A 112 6.79 -5.56 -3.02
C VAL A 112 6.99 -4.72 -4.30
N ARG A 113 6.87 -5.33 -5.48
CA ARG A 113 7.01 -4.63 -6.75
C ARG A 113 5.89 -3.60 -6.95
N THR A 114 4.64 -3.99 -6.72
CA THR A 114 3.48 -3.10 -6.84
C THR A 114 3.62 -1.88 -5.94
N VAL A 115 4.03 -2.07 -4.69
CA VAL A 115 4.18 -0.99 -3.72
C VAL A 115 5.38 -0.10 -4.06
N ALA A 116 6.51 -0.66 -4.48
CA ALA A 116 7.67 0.11 -4.92
C ALA A 116 7.37 1.00 -6.14
N GLU A 117 6.47 0.56 -7.02
CA GLU A 117 6.00 1.32 -8.19
C GLU A 117 4.90 2.36 -7.85
N GLY A 118 4.61 2.55 -6.56
CA GLY A 118 3.61 3.51 -6.07
C GLY A 118 2.16 3.00 -6.17
N GLY A 119 1.98 1.68 -6.33
CA GLY A 119 0.69 1.02 -6.20
C GLY A 119 0.32 0.73 -4.73
N ALA A 120 -0.84 0.14 -4.52
CA ALA A 120 -1.24 -0.45 -3.23
C ALA A 120 -1.44 -1.95 -3.41
N CYS A 121 -1.12 -2.71 -2.37
CA CYS A 121 -1.35 -4.15 -2.35
C CYS A 121 -2.05 -4.53 -1.05
N LEU A 122 -3.20 -5.18 -1.18
CA LEU A 122 -3.92 -5.76 -0.04
C LEU A 122 -4.01 -7.27 -0.27
N ASP A 123 -3.55 -8.04 0.69
CA ASP A 123 -3.77 -9.47 0.68
C ASP A 123 -5.29 -9.76 0.65
N PRO A 124 -5.77 -10.66 -0.21
CA PRO A 124 -7.20 -10.99 -0.28
C PRO A 124 -7.83 -11.34 1.07
N ALA A 125 -7.08 -12.02 1.93
CA ALA A 125 -7.55 -12.43 3.24
C ALA A 125 -7.79 -11.25 4.21
N VAL A 126 -7.08 -10.13 4.04
CA VAL A 126 -7.26 -8.93 4.86
C VAL A 126 -8.11 -7.86 4.19
N THR A 127 -8.38 -7.96 2.90
CA THR A 127 -9.12 -6.94 2.13
C THR A 127 -10.49 -6.67 2.72
N GLY A 128 -11.27 -7.70 3.05
CA GLY A 128 -12.61 -7.53 3.65
C GLY A 128 -12.55 -6.82 5.01
N ARG A 129 -11.54 -7.09 5.82
CA ARG A 129 -11.32 -6.46 7.13
C ARG A 129 -10.91 -4.98 6.99
N VAL A 130 -10.05 -4.69 6.03
CA VAL A 130 -9.67 -3.31 5.68
C VAL A 130 -10.89 -2.51 5.28
N LEU A 131 -11.73 -3.04 4.40
CA LEU A 131 -12.97 -2.40 3.98
C LEU A 131 -13.94 -2.18 5.14
N ALA A 132 -14.12 -3.18 6.02
CA ALA A 132 -14.97 -3.08 7.20
C ALA A 132 -14.47 -1.97 8.15
N THR A 133 -13.16 -1.93 8.42
CA THR A 133 -12.53 -0.90 9.26
C THR A 133 -12.70 0.51 8.69
N TYR A 134 -12.52 0.66 7.38
CA TYR A 134 -12.73 1.95 6.73
C TYR A 134 -14.17 2.42 6.82
N ARG A 135 -15.15 1.55 6.66
CA ARG A 135 -16.57 1.87 6.81
C ARG A 135 -16.95 2.33 8.23
N THR A 136 -16.27 1.83 9.25
CA THR A 136 -16.52 2.25 10.65
C THR A 136 -15.81 3.55 11.02
N VAL A 137 -14.72 3.90 10.34
CA VAL A 137 -13.87 5.08 10.64
C VAL A 137 -14.17 6.26 9.70
N ALA A 138 -14.71 6.02 8.52
CA ALA A 138 -15.17 7.10 7.66
C ALA A 138 -16.38 7.77 8.33
N PRO A 139 -16.38 9.10 8.58
CA PRO A 139 -17.61 9.79 8.87
C PRO A 139 -18.57 9.48 7.72
N SER A 140 -19.80 9.11 8.05
CA SER A 140 -20.90 8.91 7.10
C SER A 140 -21.18 10.23 6.39
N SER A 141 -20.36 10.58 5.44
CA SER A 141 -20.55 11.74 4.58
C SER A 141 -21.60 11.35 3.54
N GLY A 142 -22.86 11.37 3.96
CA GLY A 142 -24.00 11.30 3.06
C GLY A 142 -24.10 12.51 2.12
N GLY A 143 -22.99 12.90 1.49
CA GLY A 143 -22.85 14.10 0.67
C GLY A 143 -22.15 13.94 -0.68
N ASP A 144 -21.60 12.77 -1.00
CA ASP A 144 -20.52 12.70 -2.00
C ASP A 144 -20.87 12.23 -3.42
N LEU A 145 -22.13 12.00 -3.78
CA LEU A 145 -22.50 11.81 -5.19
C LEU A 145 -22.16 13.05 -6.05
N ASN A 146 -22.06 14.22 -5.42
CA ASN A 146 -21.71 15.47 -6.12
C ASN A 146 -20.23 15.57 -6.46
N ARG A 147 -19.33 14.93 -5.70
CA ARG A 147 -17.87 15.01 -5.94
C ARG A 147 -17.41 14.12 -7.10
N LEU A 148 -18.14 13.03 -7.40
CA LEU A 148 -17.86 12.23 -8.60
C LEU A 148 -18.00 13.04 -9.89
N THR A 149 -18.89 14.04 -9.91
CA THR A 149 -19.07 14.91 -11.08
C THR A 149 -17.89 15.87 -11.30
N GLU A 150 -17.01 16.03 -10.31
CA GLU A 150 -15.80 16.84 -10.42
C GLU A 150 -14.65 16.10 -11.14
N LEU A 151 -14.76 14.77 -11.25
CA LEU A 151 -13.78 13.97 -11.97
C LEU A 151 -14.01 14.04 -13.47
N THR A 152 -12.91 14.19 -14.20
CA THR A 152 -12.93 13.96 -15.64
C THR A 152 -13.16 12.48 -15.96
N ALA A 153 -13.61 12.16 -17.18
CA ALA A 153 -13.76 10.76 -17.61
C ALA A 153 -12.46 9.97 -17.41
N ARG A 154 -11.31 10.61 -17.67
CA ARG A 154 -10.01 9.96 -17.52
C ARG A 154 -9.63 9.70 -16.07
N GLU A 155 -9.95 10.61 -15.16
CA GLU A 155 -9.76 10.42 -13.72
C GLU A 155 -10.68 9.32 -13.18
N LEU A 156 -11.90 9.19 -13.74
CA LEU A 156 -12.82 8.12 -13.37
C LEU A 156 -12.30 6.75 -13.83
N ASP A 157 -11.75 6.64 -15.04
CA ASP A 157 -11.10 5.42 -15.52
C ASP A 157 -9.94 5.02 -14.61
N VAL A 158 -9.09 5.99 -14.25
CA VAL A 158 -7.95 5.77 -13.33
C VAL A 158 -8.44 5.33 -11.95
N LEU A 159 -9.50 5.95 -11.42
CA LEU A 159 -10.08 5.59 -10.11
C LEU A 159 -10.67 4.18 -10.13
N ALA A 160 -11.33 3.78 -11.21
CA ALA A 160 -11.83 2.42 -11.37
C ALA A 160 -10.70 1.37 -11.35
N LEU A 161 -9.59 1.65 -12.04
CA LEU A 161 -8.42 0.75 -12.05
C LEU A 161 -7.69 0.73 -10.69
N ILE A 162 -7.66 1.86 -9.98
CA ILE A 162 -7.19 1.90 -8.59
C ILE A 162 -8.06 0.99 -7.72
N GLY A 163 -9.39 1.07 -7.86
CA GLY A 163 -10.33 0.23 -7.14
C GLY A 163 -10.13 -1.26 -7.40
N ARG A 164 -9.71 -1.64 -8.61
CA ARG A 164 -9.35 -3.02 -8.98
C ARG A 164 -7.96 -3.45 -8.50
N GLY A 165 -7.20 -2.57 -7.82
CA GLY A 165 -5.89 -2.87 -7.26
C GLY A 165 -4.71 -2.72 -8.23
N HIS A 166 -4.90 -2.17 -9.44
CA HIS A 166 -3.82 -1.99 -10.43
C HIS A 166 -2.75 -1.02 -9.93
N SER A 167 -1.47 -1.32 -10.18
CA SER A 167 -0.36 -0.39 -9.99
C SER A 167 -0.39 0.76 -11.01
N ASN A 168 0.36 1.82 -10.79
CA ASN A 168 0.46 2.92 -11.74
C ASN A 168 1.02 2.46 -13.10
N SER A 169 1.90 1.47 -13.13
CA SER A 169 2.46 0.88 -14.34
C SER A 169 1.40 0.09 -15.12
N GLU A 170 0.56 -0.67 -14.43
CA GLU A 170 -0.54 -1.41 -15.04
C GLU A 170 -1.61 -0.47 -15.59
N ILE A 171 -2.00 0.54 -14.81
CA ILE A 171 -2.91 1.61 -15.25
C ILE A 171 -2.37 2.31 -16.51
N GLY A 172 -1.08 2.65 -16.49
CA GLY A 172 -0.42 3.29 -17.64
C GLY A 172 -0.47 2.42 -18.88
N ARG A 173 -0.23 1.11 -18.75
CA ARG A 173 -0.29 0.14 -19.83
C ARG A 173 -1.70 0.00 -20.37
N GLU A 174 -2.70 -0.15 -19.49
CA GLU A 174 -4.10 -0.35 -19.87
C GLU A 174 -4.70 0.89 -20.54
N LEU A 175 -4.36 2.06 -20.05
CA LEU A 175 -4.87 3.33 -20.55
C LEU A 175 -4.01 3.97 -21.66
N GLY A 176 -2.87 3.36 -22.02
CA GLY A 176 -1.98 3.88 -23.06
C GLY A 176 -1.31 5.21 -22.70
N ILE A 177 -1.00 5.44 -21.41
CA ILE A 177 -0.37 6.67 -20.92
C ILE A 177 0.87 6.37 -20.08
N SER A 178 1.75 7.38 -19.91
CA SER A 178 2.96 7.22 -19.10
C SER A 178 2.64 7.07 -17.61
N GLY A 179 3.50 6.36 -16.85
CA GLY A 179 3.36 6.26 -15.40
C GLY A 179 3.42 7.63 -14.69
N VAL A 180 4.14 8.60 -15.26
CA VAL A 180 4.16 9.98 -14.75
C VAL A 180 2.78 10.63 -14.91
N THR A 181 2.13 10.41 -16.06
CA THR A 181 0.76 10.89 -16.31
C THR A 181 -0.24 10.25 -15.36
N VAL A 182 -0.11 8.94 -15.08
CA VAL A 182 -0.93 8.25 -14.08
C VAL A 182 -0.75 8.88 -12.71
N LYS A 183 0.50 9.13 -12.25
CA LYS A 183 0.77 9.80 -10.97
C LYS A 183 0.08 11.16 -10.87
N SER A 184 0.08 11.93 -11.95
CA SER A 184 -0.62 13.23 -12.02
C SER A 184 -2.13 13.07 -11.83
N HIS A 185 -2.76 12.12 -12.55
CA HIS A 185 -4.19 11.84 -12.39
C HIS A 185 -4.52 11.38 -10.98
N VAL A 186 -3.72 10.49 -10.39
CA VAL A 186 -3.89 10.03 -9.00
C VAL A 186 -3.85 11.20 -8.02
N GLY A 187 -2.88 12.11 -8.18
CA GLY A 187 -2.78 13.32 -7.35
C GLY A 187 -4.02 14.22 -7.47
N HIS A 188 -4.53 14.42 -8.68
CA HIS A 188 -5.76 15.21 -8.90
C HIS A 188 -7.00 14.54 -8.31
N ILE A 189 -7.13 13.21 -8.44
CA ILE A 189 -8.22 12.44 -7.83
C ILE A 189 -8.20 12.62 -6.32
N PHE A 190 -7.03 12.45 -5.68
CA PHE A 190 -6.91 12.60 -4.23
C PHE A 190 -7.28 14.01 -3.77
N LEU A 191 -6.87 15.04 -4.51
CA LEU A 191 -7.21 16.43 -4.20
C LEU A 191 -8.72 16.70 -4.35
N LYS A 192 -9.33 16.28 -5.47
CA LYS A 192 -10.74 16.54 -5.77
C LYS A 192 -11.69 15.81 -4.83
N LEU A 193 -11.35 14.56 -4.47
CA LEU A 193 -12.17 13.73 -3.61
C LEU A 193 -11.78 13.83 -2.13
N ASP A 194 -10.79 14.66 -1.78
CA ASP A 194 -10.25 14.80 -0.43
C ASP A 194 -9.79 13.45 0.16
N LEU A 195 -9.11 12.66 -0.67
CA LEU A 195 -8.62 11.35 -0.29
C LEU A 195 -7.17 11.47 0.21
N ARG A 196 -6.91 10.92 1.38
CA ARG A 196 -5.59 11.00 2.03
C ARG A 196 -4.53 10.08 1.40
N ASP A 197 -4.96 8.96 0.80
CA ASP A 197 -4.08 7.93 0.26
C ASP A 197 -4.81 7.00 -0.74
N ARG A 198 -4.05 6.07 -1.33
CA ARG A 198 -4.57 5.13 -2.32
C ARG A 198 -5.56 4.12 -1.73
N ALA A 199 -5.40 3.72 -0.46
CA ALA A 199 -6.34 2.83 0.19
C ALA A 199 -7.71 3.50 0.34
N ALA A 200 -7.75 4.80 0.70
CA ALA A 200 -8.97 5.60 0.69
C ALA A 200 -9.61 5.66 -0.70
N ALA A 201 -8.82 5.74 -1.76
CA ALA A 201 -9.34 5.73 -3.13
C ALA A 201 -9.97 4.39 -3.52
N ILE A 202 -9.37 3.26 -3.09
CA ILE A 202 -9.95 1.92 -3.30
C ILE A 202 -11.31 1.83 -2.61
N VAL A 203 -11.38 2.20 -1.33
CA VAL A 203 -12.62 2.19 -0.56
C VAL A 203 -13.68 3.08 -1.21
N TYR A 204 -13.30 4.30 -1.58
CA TYR A 204 -14.18 5.23 -2.26
C TYR A 204 -14.77 4.64 -3.54
N ALA A 205 -13.95 3.96 -4.35
CA ALA A 205 -14.40 3.33 -5.59
C ALA A 205 -15.44 2.21 -5.33
N PHE A 206 -15.28 1.42 -4.27
CA PHE A 206 -16.26 0.41 -3.86
C PHE A 206 -17.54 1.02 -3.27
N ASP A 207 -17.43 1.98 -2.38
CA ASP A 207 -18.58 2.59 -1.69
C ASP A 207 -19.49 3.37 -2.65
N HIS A 208 -18.93 3.90 -3.74
CA HIS A 208 -19.68 4.62 -4.77
C HIS A 208 -20.04 3.77 -5.99
N GLY A 209 -19.83 2.45 -5.92
CA GLY A 209 -20.22 1.51 -6.98
C GLY A 209 -19.43 1.67 -8.28
N ILE A 210 -18.26 2.32 -8.26
CA ILE A 210 -17.36 2.45 -9.44
C ILE A 210 -16.76 1.08 -9.78
N VAL A 211 -16.53 0.24 -8.77
CA VAL A 211 -16.11 -1.15 -8.90
C VAL A 211 -16.94 -2.03 -7.97
N SER A 212 -17.16 -3.29 -8.38
CA SER A 212 -17.88 -4.29 -7.58
C SER A 212 -16.94 -5.39 -7.07
N PRO A 213 -17.26 -6.04 -5.92
CA PRO A 213 -16.54 -7.22 -5.48
C PRO A 213 -16.69 -8.32 -6.55
N GLY A 214 -15.61 -8.66 -7.24
CA GLY A 214 -15.60 -9.57 -8.39
C GLY A 214 -15.02 -8.97 -9.66
N ASP A 215 -14.93 -7.66 -9.78
CA ASP A 215 -14.24 -6.95 -10.86
C ASP A 215 -12.70 -6.98 -10.74
N THR A 216 -12.17 -7.79 -9.82
CA THR A 216 -10.73 -8.04 -9.71
C THR A 216 -10.28 -8.75 -10.97
N GLY A 217 -9.53 -8.04 -11.80
CA GLY A 217 -9.12 -8.45 -13.12
C GLY A 217 -8.65 -9.89 -13.18
N SER A 218 -9.37 -10.69 -13.95
CA SER A 218 -8.88 -11.97 -14.44
C SER A 218 -7.73 -11.65 -15.39
N ALA A 219 -6.50 -11.74 -14.89
CA ALA A 219 -5.34 -11.78 -15.76
C ALA A 219 -5.42 -13.10 -16.53
N VAL A 220 -5.73 -13.03 -17.83
CA VAL A 220 -5.43 -14.05 -18.81
C VAL A 220 -3.96 -13.98 -19.18
#